data_b2ae559629346c6d5794bf862229bf34
#
_entry.id   b2ae559629346c6d5794bf862229bf34
#
_cell.length_a   1.000
_cell.length_b   1.000
_cell.length_c   1.000
_cell.angle_alpha   90.00
_cell.angle_beta   90.00
_cell.angle_gamma   90.00
#
_symmetry.space_group_name_H-M   'P 1'
#
loop_
_entity.id
_entity.type
_entity.pdbx_description
1 polymer ?
#
loop_
_entity_poly.entity_id
_entity_poly.type
_entity_poly.pdbx_seq_one_letter_code
_entity_poly.pdbx_strand_id
1 'polypeptide(L)'
;MAYTLDIFRFDQATDEVPHRDRVEITDFPETATVLDALEHAKAEIDGSITFRRSCRSAICGSCSMNINGTTGLACKTPVRTVLRSDRSIAIDPMPNFQPMKDLVVHMDPFWDKYTRLKPYLQPKDRDEDHETERRVSPEDMKKLVAVAN
;
A
#
# COMPACT_ATOMS: atom_id res chain seq x y z
N MET A 1 -13.86 10.27 19.74
CA MET A 1 -14.35 8.91 20.08
C MET A 1 -13.18 7.96 20.02
N ALA A 2 -13.12 6.94 20.94
CA ALA A 2 -12.02 6.00 20.96
C ALA A 2 -12.26 4.79 20.03
N TYR A 3 -11.21 4.27 19.40
CA TYR A 3 -11.19 3.03 18.65
C TYR A 3 -9.80 2.41 18.71
N THR A 4 -9.67 1.13 18.38
CA THR A 4 -8.42 0.39 18.51
C THR A 4 -7.90 -0.04 17.14
N LEU A 5 -6.64 0.22 16.86
CA LEU A 5 -5.90 -0.40 15.76
C LEU A 5 -5.27 -1.68 16.30
N ASP A 6 -5.64 -2.83 15.73
CA ASP A 6 -5.06 -4.13 16.03
C ASP A 6 -4.05 -4.45 14.93
N ILE A 7 -2.78 -4.13 15.19
CA ILE A 7 -1.72 -4.07 14.18
C ILE A 7 -0.86 -5.33 14.24
N PHE A 8 -0.63 -5.95 13.10
CA PHE A 8 0.36 -7.00 12.94
C PHE A 8 1.77 -6.43 13.17
N ARG A 9 2.55 -7.10 14.04
CA ARG A 9 3.92 -6.73 14.39
C ARG A 9 4.87 -7.89 14.13
N PHE A 10 5.97 -7.58 13.48
CA PHE A 10 7.04 -8.53 13.19
C PHE A 10 8.29 -7.75 12.74
N ASP A 11 9.45 -8.15 13.19
CA ASP A 11 10.73 -7.71 12.65
C ASP A 11 11.56 -8.94 12.30
N GLN A 12 11.80 -9.16 11.01
CA GLN A 12 12.57 -10.30 10.50
C GLN A 12 13.97 -10.43 11.14
N ALA A 13 14.55 -9.34 11.64
CA ALA A 13 15.87 -9.32 12.24
C ALA A 13 15.89 -9.78 13.71
N THR A 14 14.77 -9.67 14.42
CA THR A 14 14.72 -9.87 15.88
C THR A 14 13.67 -10.87 16.35
N ASP A 15 12.58 -11.03 15.58
CA ASP A 15 11.42 -11.78 16.04
C ASP A 15 11.39 -13.19 15.45
N GLU A 16 11.18 -14.19 16.29
CA GLU A 16 10.96 -15.58 15.86
C GLU A 16 9.54 -15.80 15.32
N VAL A 17 8.56 -15.12 15.93
CA VAL A 17 7.14 -15.25 15.60
C VAL A 17 6.47 -13.87 15.55
N PRO A 18 5.51 -13.66 14.65
CA PRO A 18 4.73 -12.44 14.65
C PRO A 18 3.80 -12.36 15.86
N HIS A 19 3.50 -11.14 16.28
CA HIS A 19 2.53 -10.84 17.34
C HIS A 19 1.58 -9.72 16.90
N ARG A 20 0.71 -9.26 17.78
CA ARG A 20 -0.21 -8.15 17.50
C ARG A 20 -0.18 -7.14 18.63
N ASP A 21 -0.16 -5.88 18.27
CA ASP A 21 -0.30 -4.77 19.20
C ASP A 21 -1.66 -4.10 19.05
N ARG A 22 -2.30 -3.81 20.16
CA ARG A 22 -3.53 -3.05 20.23
C ARG A 22 -3.22 -1.62 20.63
N VAL A 23 -3.34 -0.72 19.65
CA VAL A 23 -3.08 0.70 19.81
C VAL A 23 -4.41 1.44 19.94
N GLU A 24 -4.69 1.99 21.10
CA GLU A 24 -5.90 2.77 21.34
C GLU A 24 -5.73 4.19 20.78
N ILE A 25 -6.65 4.60 19.92
CA ILE A 25 -6.71 5.92 19.31
C ILE A 25 -7.82 6.71 19.99
N THR A 26 -7.47 7.78 20.68
CA THR A 26 -8.40 8.70 21.34
C THR A 26 -8.40 10.04 20.65
N ASP A 27 -9.55 10.70 20.61
CA ASP A 27 -9.73 12.08 20.08
C ASP A 27 -9.25 12.31 18.64
N PHE A 28 -9.22 11.24 17.83
CA PHE A 28 -8.90 11.29 16.42
C PHE A 28 -10.15 11.06 15.55
N PRO A 29 -10.36 11.83 14.45
CA PRO A 29 -11.59 11.79 13.68
C PRO A 29 -11.77 10.49 12.91
N GLU A 30 -12.93 9.83 13.02
CA GLU A 30 -13.27 8.63 12.25
C GLU A 30 -13.47 8.92 10.75
N THR A 31 -13.57 10.18 10.36
CA THR A 31 -13.61 10.62 8.95
C THR A 31 -12.23 10.59 8.31
N ALA A 32 -11.16 10.56 9.11
CA ALA A 32 -9.80 10.38 8.63
C ALA A 32 -9.61 8.97 8.03
N THR A 33 -8.55 8.81 7.25
CA THR A 33 -8.22 7.52 6.64
C THR A 33 -7.49 6.61 7.63
N VAL A 34 -7.46 5.31 7.31
CA VAL A 34 -6.64 4.33 8.07
C VAL A 34 -5.17 4.72 8.03
N LEU A 35 -4.68 5.33 6.93
CA LEU A 35 -3.32 5.85 6.87
C LEU A 35 -3.07 6.97 7.87
N ASP A 36 -4.00 7.93 7.96
CA ASP A 36 -3.87 9.04 8.92
C ASP A 36 -3.87 8.52 10.36
N ALA A 37 -4.69 7.51 10.67
CA ALA A 37 -4.72 6.87 11.99
C ALA A 37 -3.40 6.14 12.30
N LEU A 38 -2.80 5.45 11.33
CA LEU A 38 -1.47 4.84 11.48
C LEU A 38 -0.36 5.87 11.67
N GLU A 39 -0.42 6.99 10.94
CA GLU A 39 0.54 8.09 11.12
C GLU A 39 0.42 8.72 12.50
N HIS A 40 -0.81 8.93 12.98
CA HIS A 40 -1.06 9.41 14.32
C HIS A 40 -0.54 8.42 15.39
N ALA A 41 -0.85 7.12 15.25
CA ALA A 41 -0.35 6.08 16.14
C ALA A 41 1.18 6.07 16.20
N LYS A 42 1.84 6.17 15.04
CA LYS A 42 3.30 6.23 14.94
C LYS A 42 3.90 7.48 15.56
N ALA A 43 3.27 8.63 15.38
CA ALA A 43 3.81 9.92 15.87
C ALA A 43 3.64 10.09 17.37
N GLU A 44 2.48 9.69 17.92
CA GLU A 44 2.08 10.05 19.27
C GLU A 44 2.13 8.87 20.27
N ILE A 45 2.10 7.62 19.80
CA ILE A 45 1.96 6.45 20.67
C ILE A 45 3.15 5.52 20.57
N ASP A 46 3.46 5.02 19.36
CA ASP A 46 4.54 4.06 19.13
C ASP A 46 5.30 4.33 17.82
N GLY A 47 6.43 5.01 17.93
CA GLY A 47 7.32 5.35 16.83
C GLY A 47 7.92 4.15 16.08
N SER A 48 7.84 2.94 16.64
CA SER A 48 8.38 1.72 16.03
C SER A 48 7.49 1.14 14.93
N ILE A 49 6.20 1.49 14.88
CA ILE A 49 5.25 1.01 13.86
C ILE A 49 5.79 1.33 12.46
N THR A 50 5.88 0.30 11.62
CA THR A 50 6.50 0.43 10.30
C THR A 50 5.53 0.11 9.17
N PHE A 51 5.37 1.05 8.24
CA PHE A 51 4.54 0.91 7.03
C PHE A 51 5.08 1.78 5.90
N ARG A 52 4.65 1.46 4.66
CA ARG A 52 4.99 2.26 3.48
C ARG A 52 3.89 3.26 3.16
N ARG A 53 4.28 4.44 2.75
CA ARG A 53 3.38 5.48 2.21
C ARG A 53 4.13 6.38 1.22
N SER A 54 3.38 7.01 0.32
CA SER A 54 3.93 8.00 -0.60
C SER A 54 2.87 9.05 -0.99
N CYS A 55 2.08 8.83 -2.04
CA CYS A 55 1.23 9.86 -2.65
C CYS A 55 0.05 10.36 -1.80
N ARG A 56 -0.46 9.56 -0.87
CA ARG A 56 -1.69 9.81 -0.07
C ARG A 56 -2.96 10.09 -0.88
N SER A 57 -2.94 9.79 -2.18
CA SER A 57 -3.98 10.14 -3.15
C SER A 57 -4.50 8.94 -3.94
N ALA A 58 -4.34 7.73 -3.39
CA ALA A 58 -4.80 6.47 -3.96
C ALA A 58 -4.23 6.14 -5.37
N ILE A 59 -3.01 6.61 -5.69
CA ILE A 59 -2.39 6.44 -7.02
C ILE A 59 -1.22 5.44 -6.97
N CYS A 60 -0.27 5.63 -6.04
CA CYS A 60 1.00 4.89 -6.08
C CYS A 60 0.94 3.46 -5.53
N GLY A 61 -0.11 3.07 -4.80
CA GLY A 61 -0.24 1.75 -4.20
C GLY A 61 0.66 1.45 -2.99
N SER A 62 1.58 2.34 -2.61
CA SER A 62 2.57 2.07 -1.54
C SER A 62 1.96 1.75 -0.18
N CYS A 63 0.79 2.30 0.14
CA CYS A 63 0.07 2.07 1.39
C CYS A 63 -0.91 0.89 1.31
N SER A 64 -0.70 -0.04 0.38
CA SER A 64 -1.51 -1.26 0.28
C SER A 64 -1.26 -2.15 1.48
N MET A 65 -2.34 -2.61 2.11
CA MET A 65 -2.32 -3.51 3.25
C MET A 65 -3.64 -4.27 3.35
N ASN A 66 -3.72 -5.25 4.22
CA ASN A 66 -4.96 -5.95 4.51
C ASN A 66 -5.67 -5.26 5.68
N ILE A 67 -6.87 -4.78 5.45
CA ILE A 67 -7.69 -4.09 6.45
C ILE A 67 -8.92 -4.94 6.71
N ASN A 68 -9.05 -5.50 7.91
CA ASN A 68 -10.12 -6.42 8.29
C ASN A 68 -10.31 -7.61 7.33
N GLY A 69 -9.22 -8.15 6.79
CA GLY A 69 -9.28 -9.28 5.85
C GLY A 69 -9.45 -8.88 4.38
N THR A 70 -9.61 -7.58 4.07
CA THR A 70 -9.75 -7.09 2.71
C THR A 70 -8.54 -6.24 2.32
N THR A 71 -7.92 -6.56 1.19
CA THR A 71 -6.81 -5.77 0.67
C THR A 71 -7.30 -4.42 0.15
N GLY A 72 -6.66 -3.35 0.60
CA GLY A 72 -7.02 -1.99 0.22
C GLY A 72 -5.90 -0.99 0.40
N LEU A 73 -6.13 0.23 -0.06
CA LEU A 73 -5.23 1.36 0.14
C LEU A 73 -5.60 2.10 1.43
N ALA A 74 -4.71 2.12 2.40
CA ALA A 74 -4.95 2.79 3.68
C ALA A 74 -5.27 4.28 3.51
N CYS A 75 -4.67 4.96 2.53
CA CYS A 75 -4.93 6.38 2.23
C CYS A 75 -6.30 6.67 1.60
N LYS A 76 -7.01 5.64 1.13
CA LYS A 76 -8.36 5.78 0.53
C LYS A 76 -9.46 5.26 1.44
N THR A 77 -9.13 4.53 2.49
CA THR A 77 -10.08 3.83 3.36
C THR A 77 -10.39 4.68 4.60
N PRO A 78 -11.59 5.30 4.71
CA PRO A 78 -11.97 6.02 5.92
C PRO A 78 -12.14 5.06 7.10
N VAL A 79 -11.66 5.44 8.28
CA VAL A 79 -11.78 4.66 9.52
C VAL A 79 -13.22 4.22 9.77
N ARG A 80 -14.19 5.14 9.66
CA ARG A 80 -15.62 4.87 9.90
C ARG A 80 -16.21 3.76 9.04
N THR A 81 -15.66 3.51 7.85
CA THR A 81 -16.20 2.50 6.90
C THR A 81 -15.72 1.08 7.22
N VAL A 82 -14.69 0.97 8.04
CA VAL A 82 -14.05 -0.31 8.38
C VAL A 82 -14.05 -0.61 9.88
N LEU A 83 -14.60 0.29 10.70
CA LEU A 83 -14.77 0.01 12.13
C LEU A 83 -15.70 -1.19 12.33
N ARG A 84 -15.22 -2.18 13.10
CA ARG A 84 -16.02 -3.32 13.56
C ARG A 84 -16.94 -2.91 14.70
N SER A 85 -17.87 -3.80 15.08
CA SER A 85 -18.81 -3.58 16.19
C SER A 85 -18.11 -3.38 17.55
N ASP A 86 -16.96 -3.98 17.73
CA ASP A 86 -16.08 -3.82 18.92
C ASP A 86 -15.18 -2.59 18.84
N ARG A 87 -15.38 -1.73 17.83
CA ARG A 87 -14.61 -0.52 17.54
C ARG A 87 -13.13 -0.79 17.29
N SER A 88 -12.80 -1.94 16.73
CA SER A 88 -11.45 -2.29 16.30
C SER A 88 -11.30 -2.29 14.78
N ILE A 89 -10.04 -2.15 14.32
CA ILE A 89 -9.62 -2.34 12.93
C ILE A 89 -8.40 -3.25 12.95
N ALA A 90 -8.49 -4.43 12.36
CA ALA A 90 -7.33 -5.28 12.17
C ALA A 90 -6.55 -4.85 10.93
N ILE A 91 -5.25 -4.67 11.11
CA ILE A 91 -4.34 -4.23 10.05
C ILE A 91 -3.21 -5.23 9.93
N ASP A 92 -3.10 -5.83 8.75
CA ASP A 92 -2.13 -6.85 8.42
C ASP A 92 -1.33 -6.44 7.18
N PRO A 93 -0.12 -7.00 6.96
CA PRO A 93 0.63 -6.79 5.73
C PRO A 93 -0.13 -7.31 4.50
N MET A 94 0.31 -6.92 3.31
CA MET A 94 -0.23 -7.44 2.05
C MET A 94 -0.18 -8.97 2.01
N PRO A 95 -1.31 -9.66 1.73
CA PRO A 95 -1.34 -11.11 1.61
C PRO A 95 -0.46 -11.59 0.45
N ASN A 96 0.05 -12.81 0.55
CA ASN A 96 0.94 -13.46 -0.43
C ASN A 96 2.33 -12.81 -0.60
N PHE A 97 2.69 -11.91 0.31
CA PHE A 97 4.05 -11.37 0.43
C PHE A 97 4.63 -11.72 1.80
N GLN A 98 5.93 -11.94 1.85
CA GLN A 98 6.62 -12.21 3.10
C GLN A 98 6.84 -10.89 3.87
N PRO A 99 6.39 -10.79 5.13
CA PRO A 99 6.66 -9.63 5.97
C PRO A 99 8.17 -9.45 6.19
N MET A 100 8.63 -8.21 6.09
CA MET A 100 9.99 -7.79 6.43
C MET A 100 10.00 -7.13 7.81
N LYS A 101 9.12 -6.16 7.99
CA LYS A 101 8.92 -5.47 9.27
C LYS A 101 7.50 -4.91 9.34
N ASP A 102 6.73 -5.35 10.32
CA ASP A 102 5.32 -4.99 10.54
C ASP A 102 4.49 -5.09 9.23
N LEU A 103 4.02 -3.98 8.71
CA LEU A 103 3.21 -3.91 7.49
C LEU A 103 4.05 -3.79 6.20
N VAL A 104 5.38 -3.77 6.34
CA VAL A 104 6.30 -3.73 5.19
C VAL A 104 6.63 -5.15 4.74
N VAL A 105 6.49 -5.40 3.45
CA VAL A 105 6.70 -6.72 2.83
C VAL A 105 7.84 -6.69 1.81
N HIS A 106 8.43 -7.85 1.53
CA HIS A 106 9.39 -8.05 0.44
C HIS A 106 8.72 -7.91 -0.91
N MET A 107 9.22 -7.00 -1.75
CA MET A 107 8.68 -6.73 -3.08
C MET A 107 9.42 -7.44 -4.21
N ASP A 108 10.52 -8.14 -3.92
CA ASP A 108 11.34 -8.80 -4.94
C ASP A 108 10.55 -9.77 -5.82
N PRO A 109 9.67 -10.65 -5.26
CA PRO A 109 8.87 -11.56 -6.09
C PRO A 109 7.90 -10.84 -7.05
N PHE A 110 7.48 -9.62 -6.70
CA PHE A 110 6.67 -8.76 -7.58
C PHE A 110 7.54 -8.22 -8.72
N TRP A 111 8.71 -7.68 -8.41
CA TRP A 111 9.60 -7.09 -9.41
C TRP A 111 10.15 -8.13 -10.37
N ASP A 112 10.43 -9.34 -9.91
CA ASP A 112 10.82 -10.47 -10.76
C ASP A 112 9.73 -10.80 -11.79
N LYS A 113 8.48 -10.87 -11.35
CA LYS A 113 7.33 -11.09 -12.26
C LYS A 113 7.15 -9.92 -13.22
N TYR A 114 7.23 -8.69 -12.72
CA TYR A 114 7.13 -7.47 -13.53
C TYR A 114 8.18 -7.46 -14.64
N THR A 115 9.44 -7.71 -14.29
CA THR A 115 10.55 -7.74 -15.24
C THR A 115 10.39 -8.83 -16.30
N ARG A 116 9.87 -10.00 -15.90
CA ARG A 116 9.60 -11.11 -16.82
C ARG A 116 8.45 -10.85 -17.78
N LEU A 117 7.36 -10.28 -17.26
CA LEU A 117 6.14 -10.01 -18.05
C LEU A 117 6.26 -8.76 -18.91
N LYS A 118 7.13 -7.83 -18.53
CA LYS A 118 7.31 -6.53 -19.21
C LYS A 118 5.98 -5.83 -19.52
N PRO A 119 5.11 -5.55 -18.51
CA PRO A 119 3.76 -5.02 -18.71
C PRO A 119 3.75 -3.53 -19.02
N TYR A 120 4.71 -3.06 -19.76
CA TYR A 120 4.86 -1.67 -20.20
C TYR A 120 4.98 -1.61 -21.71
N LEU A 121 4.74 -0.44 -22.29
CA LEU A 121 4.87 -0.22 -23.74
C LEU A 121 6.29 -0.53 -24.19
N GLN A 122 6.42 -1.45 -25.13
CA GLN A 122 7.69 -1.85 -25.74
C GLN A 122 7.75 -1.27 -27.14
N PRO A 123 8.74 -0.42 -27.46
CA PRO A 123 8.93 0.08 -28.82
C PRO A 123 9.31 -1.07 -29.75
N LYS A 124 8.84 -1.04 -31.01
CA LYS A 124 9.18 -2.02 -32.03
C LYS A 124 10.66 -1.94 -32.41
N ASP A 125 11.17 -0.71 -32.48
CA ASP A 125 12.55 -0.42 -32.87
C ASP A 125 13.33 0.00 -31.62
N ARG A 126 14.18 -0.92 -31.12
CA ARG A 126 14.95 -0.69 -29.89
C ARG A 126 16.30 -0.01 -30.14
N ASP A 127 16.74 0.04 -31.40
CA ASP A 127 18.12 0.37 -31.75
C ASP A 127 18.36 1.85 -32.08
N GLU A 128 17.33 2.69 -31.99
CA GLU A 128 17.50 4.13 -32.19
C GLU A 128 17.61 4.84 -30.85
N ASP A 129 18.80 5.37 -30.57
CA ASP A 129 19.06 6.31 -29.49
C ASP A 129 18.38 7.65 -29.87
N HIS A 130 17.17 7.86 -29.36
CA HIS A 130 16.44 9.10 -29.60
C HIS A 130 16.85 10.14 -28.58
N GLU A 131 17.44 11.23 -29.03
CA GLU A 131 17.75 12.40 -28.20
C GLU A 131 16.48 13.11 -27.68
N THR A 132 15.33 12.78 -28.23
CA THR A 132 14.02 13.38 -27.89
C THR A 132 12.95 12.33 -27.66
N GLU A 133 11.82 12.72 -27.04
CA GLU A 133 10.66 11.85 -26.88
C GLU A 133 10.20 11.23 -28.21
N ARG A 134 9.89 9.92 -28.18
CA ARG A 134 9.30 9.23 -29.33
C ARG A 134 7.89 9.77 -29.60
N ARG A 135 7.65 10.25 -30.80
CA ARG A 135 6.31 10.69 -31.22
C ARG A 135 5.44 9.47 -31.52
N VAL A 136 4.30 9.40 -30.84
CA VAL A 136 3.27 8.39 -31.15
C VAL A 136 2.46 8.85 -32.37
N SER A 137 2.27 7.97 -33.36
CA SER A 137 1.43 8.31 -34.51
C SER A 137 -0.03 8.49 -34.08
N PRO A 138 -0.83 9.30 -34.79
CA PRO A 138 -2.27 9.45 -34.51
C PRO A 138 -3.02 8.10 -34.56
N GLU A 139 -2.57 7.16 -35.38
CA GLU A 139 -3.14 5.82 -35.49
C GLU A 139 -2.84 4.96 -34.27
N ASP A 140 -1.59 4.97 -33.80
CA ASP A 140 -1.20 4.23 -32.59
C ASP A 140 -1.79 4.87 -31.33
N MET A 141 -1.94 6.19 -31.29
CA MET A 141 -2.63 6.88 -30.20
C MET A 141 -4.10 6.41 -30.08
N LYS A 142 -4.82 6.20 -31.21
CA LYS A 142 -6.17 5.64 -31.17
C LYS A 142 -6.20 4.23 -30.57
N LYS A 143 -5.21 3.39 -30.89
CA LYS A 143 -5.09 2.04 -30.33
C LYS A 143 -4.81 2.09 -28.80
N LEU A 144 -3.91 2.98 -28.36
CA LEU A 144 -3.61 3.17 -26.93
C LEU A 144 -4.84 3.61 -26.15
N VAL A 145 -5.59 4.58 -26.64
CA VAL A 145 -6.83 5.05 -26.00
C VAL A 145 -7.89 3.96 -25.93
N ALA A 146 -7.99 3.12 -26.96
CA ALA A 146 -8.95 2.01 -26.98
C ALA A 146 -8.63 0.89 -25.95
N VAL A 147 -7.36 0.75 -25.54
CA VAL A 147 -6.93 -0.23 -24.53
C VAL A 147 -7.07 0.34 -23.11
N ALA A 148 -7.06 1.67 -22.96
CA ALA A 148 -7.13 2.36 -21.66
C ALA A 148 -8.58 2.55 -21.14
N ASN A 149 -9.61 2.26 -21.94
CA ASN A 149 -11.03 2.29 -21.59
C ASN A 149 -11.59 0.87 -21.44
#